data_c42804e1e7e17a18db7902d9c50eecf3
#
_entry.id   c42804e1e7e17a18db7902d9c50eecf3
#
_cell.length_a   1.000
_cell.length_b   1.000
_cell.length_c   1.000
_cell.angle_alpha   90.00
_cell.angle_beta   90.00
_cell.angle_gamma   90.00
#
_symmetry.space_group_name_H-M   'P 1'
#
loop_
_entity.id
_entity.type
_entity.pdbx_description
1 polymer ?
#
loop_
_entity_poly.entity_id
_entity_poly.type
_entity_poly.pdbx_seq_one_letter_code
_entity_poly.pdbx_strand_id
1 'polypeptide(L)'
;MSVASGVDRAVEHVDVLIVGAGLSGIGAAHHIATKTPWLTFAILEGRDAIGGTWDLFRYPGVRSDSDMFTLGYGFRPWNGENSIADGASIRDYIRETAAEDGTDQRIRFGHKVRTAAWSSDDALWHVTAELVSTGESVELTCRFLYSCTGYYRYDRGHLPEFPGYDDFDGTIVHPQFWPDDLDYAGKRVVVIGSGATAVTLVPAMAETAGHVTMLQRSPTYIASAPAKNPLNRGGPNGRWARSGLRWALAIGGVAGYQFSRRRPETVRKLLRKGVEKRLPEGYDIDTHFTPAYDPWDQRMCMVPDGDLFTAISEGRASVVTDHIET
;
A
#
# COMPACT_ATOMS: atom_id res chain seq x y z
N MET A 1 -0.51 -49.26 25.76
CA MET A 1 0.04 -48.92 24.43
C MET A 1 -1.13 -48.66 23.50
N SER A 2 -1.50 -47.38 23.35
CA SER A 2 -2.55 -46.97 22.41
C SER A 2 -1.85 -46.39 21.22
N VAL A 3 -1.87 -47.11 20.11
CA VAL A 3 -1.38 -46.66 18.82
C VAL A 3 -2.42 -45.68 18.31
N ALA A 4 -2.10 -44.37 18.35
CA ALA A 4 -2.89 -43.36 17.68
C ALA A 4 -2.79 -43.65 16.17
N SER A 5 -3.89 -44.11 15.57
CA SER A 5 -4.05 -44.24 14.13
C SER A 5 -3.97 -42.85 13.53
N GLY A 6 -2.79 -42.47 12.99
CA GLY A 6 -2.66 -41.34 12.08
C GLY A 6 -3.53 -41.65 10.87
N VAL A 7 -4.64 -40.95 10.74
CA VAL A 7 -5.37 -40.92 9.49
C VAL A 7 -4.43 -40.26 8.47
N ASP A 8 -3.94 -41.07 7.56
CA ASP A 8 -3.17 -40.61 6.40
C ASP A 8 -4.10 -39.72 5.56
N ARG A 9 -4.15 -38.43 5.91
CA ARG A 9 -4.91 -37.44 5.11
C ARG A 9 -4.15 -37.27 3.80
N ALA A 10 -4.72 -37.75 2.72
CA ALA A 10 -4.18 -37.49 1.39
C ALA A 10 -3.88 -35.98 1.25
N VAL A 11 -2.64 -35.67 0.87
CA VAL A 11 -2.23 -34.28 0.64
C VAL A 11 -3.09 -33.68 -0.46
N GLU A 12 -3.73 -32.56 -0.17
CA GLU A 12 -4.63 -31.91 -1.12
C GLU A 12 -3.83 -31.34 -2.30
N HIS A 13 -4.36 -31.52 -3.50
CA HIS A 13 -3.77 -31.02 -4.73
C HIS A 13 -4.68 -30.00 -5.41
N VAL A 14 -4.08 -28.90 -5.88
CA VAL A 14 -4.70 -27.91 -6.77
C VAL A 14 -3.77 -27.62 -7.95
N ASP A 15 -4.32 -27.27 -9.11
CA ASP A 15 -3.47 -26.90 -10.25
C ASP A 15 -2.71 -25.58 -9.98
N VAL A 16 -3.38 -24.60 -9.36
CA VAL A 16 -2.77 -23.30 -9.04
C VAL A 16 -3.03 -22.97 -7.57
N LEU A 17 -1.97 -22.65 -6.85
CA LEU A 17 -2.05 -22.12 -5.48
C LEU A 17 -1.63 -20.66 -5.45
N ILE A 18 -2.53 -19.79 -5.01
CA ILE A 18 -2.29 -18.36 -4.84
C ILE A 18 -2.00 -18.09 -3.36
N VAL A 19 -0.94 -17.34 -3.08
CA VAL A 19 -0.59 -16.95 -1.72
C VAL A 19 -0.82 -15.46 -1.51
N GLY A 20 -1.86 -15.12 -0.74
CA GLY A 20 -2.29 -13.77 -0.43
C GLY A 20 -3.58 -13.35 -1.13
N ALA A 21 -4.54 -12.80 -0.36
CA ALA A 21 -5.84 -12.28 -0.82
C ALA A 21 -5.86 -10.74 -0.91
N GLY A 22 -4.74 -10.13 -1.27
CA GLY A 22 -4.65 -8.72 -1.62
C GLY A 22 -5.03 -8.44 -3.07
N LEU A 23 -4.78 -7.20 -3.52
CA LEU A 23 -5.08 -6.75 -4.89
C LEU A 23 -4.56 -7.73 -5.96
N SER A 24 -3.31 -8.19 -5.84
CA SER A 24 -2.69 -9.08 -6.81
C SER A 24 -3.32 -10.47 -6.82
N GLY A 25 -3.59 -11.05 -5.62
CA GLY A 25 -4.17 -12.39 -5.51
C GLY A 25 -5.60 -12.48 -6.04
N ILE A 26 -6.43 -11.48 -5.74
CA ILE A 26 -7.80 -11.41 -6.27
C ILE A 26 -7.78 -11.22 -7.80
N GLY A 27 -6.88 -10.36 -8.31
CA GLY A 27 -6.71 -10.21 -9.76
C GLY A 27 -6.25 -11.48 -10.46
N ALA A 28 -5.32 -12.24 -9.85
CA ALA A 28 -4.88 -13.52 -10.37
C ALA A 28 -6.03 -14.56 -10.38
N ALA A 29 -6.78 -14.65 -9.29
CA ALA A 29 -7.92 -15.56 -9.16
C ALA A 29 -8.99 -15.29 -10.21
N HIS A 30 -9.35 -14.01 -10.45
CA HIS A 30 -10.25 -13.61 -11.53
C HIS A 30 -9.78 -14.16 -12.89
N HIS A 31 -8.51 -13.96 -13.22
CA HIS A 31 -7.98 -14.40 -14.50
C HIS A 31 -7.94 -15.91 -14.63
N ILE A 32 -7.64 -16.66 -13.57
CA ILE A 32 -7.68 -18.11 -13.58
C ILE A 32 -9.13 -18.58 -13.76
N ALA A 33 -10.06 -18.07 -12.96
CA ALA A 33 -11.47 -18.45 -13.04
C ALA A 33 -12.10 -18.17 -14.42
N THR A 34 -11.72 -17.07 -15.07
CA THR A 34 -12.34 -16.64 -16.32
C THR A 34 -11.65 -17.18 -17.59
N LYS A 35 -10.32 -17.33 -17.56
CA LYS A 35 -9.54 -17.72 -18.74
C LYS A 35 -9.15 -19.19 -18.77
N THR A 36 -9.08 -19.83 -17.60
CA THR A 36 -8.72 -21.24 -17.44
C THR A 36 -9.67 -21.97 -16.49
N PRO A 37 -10.99 -21.94 -16.74
CA PRO A 37 -12.01 -22.46 -15.81
C PRO A 37 -11.92 -23.95 -15.53
N TRP A 38 -11.12 -24.68 -16.31
CA TRP A 38 -10.83 -26.10 -16.12
C TRP A 38 -9.74 -26.37 -15.08
N LEU A 39 -9.01 -25.35 -14.62
CA LEU A 39 -7.99 -25.48 -13.58
C LEU A 39 -8.61 -25.31 -12.20
N THR A 40 -8.21 -26.18 -11.28
CA THR A 40 -8.52 -26.04 -9.86
C THR A 40 -7.58 -25.03 -9.22
N PHE A 41 -8.09 -24.16 -8.35
CA PHE A 41 -7.24 -23.24 -7.60
C PHE A 41 -7.77 -22.96 -6.19
N ALA A 42 -6.86 -22.57 -5.32
CA ALA A 42 -7.15 -22.06 -3.98
C ALA A 42 -6.31 -20.82 -3.69
N ILE A 43 -6.78 -19.97 -2.78
CA ILE A 43 -6.07 -18.81 -2.27
C ILE A 43 -5.81 -19.05 -0.79
N LEU A 44 -4.55 -19.01 -0.36
CA LEU A 44 -4.20 -19.04 1.06
C LEU A 44 -3.94 -17.62 1.54
N GLU A 45 -4.65 -17.20 2.58
CA GLU A 45 -4.48 -15.90 3.23
C GLU A 45 -4.17 -16.11 4.72
N GLY A 46 -3.06 -15.53 5.18
CA GLY A 46 -2.62 -15.68 6.57
C GLY A 46 -3.46 -14.89 7.58
N ARG A 47 -4.20 -13.90 7.12
CA ARG A 47 -5.12 -13.10 7.94
C ARG A 47 -6.55 -13.60 7.78
N ASP A 48 -7.48 -12.91 8.40
CA ASP A 48 -8.92 -13.21 8.40
C ASP A 48 -9.73 -12.30 7.44
N ALA A 49 -9.04 -11.52 6.61
CA ALA A 49 -9.66 -10.51 5.77
C ALA A 49 -9.03 -10.40 4.37
N ILE A 50 -9.87 -10.05 3.39
CA ILE A 50 -9.47 -9.64 2.04
C ILE A 50 -9.00 -8.19 2.07
N GLY A 51 -7.95 -7.87 1.28
CA GLY A 51 -7.52 -6.49 1.06
C GLY A 51 -6.00 -6.28 1.15
N GLY A 52 -5.27 -7.23 1.80
CA GLY A 52 -3.81 -7.14 1.93
C GLY A 52 -3.39 -5.83 2.61
N THR A 53 -2.53 -5.04 1.96
CA THR A 53 -2.07 -3.73 2.44
C THR A 53 -3.21 -2.80 2.85
N TRP A 54 -4.30 -2.77 2.09
CA TRP A 54 -5.43 -1.86 2.32
C TRP A 54 -6.35 -2.27 3.46
N ASP A 55 -6.24 -3.50 3.93
CA ASP A 55 -6.87 -3.95 5.17
C ASP A 55 -5.90 -3.92 6.36
N LEU A 56 -4.58 -4.02 6.11
CA LEU A 56 -3.55 -3.98 7.16
C LEU A 56 -3.41 -2.59 7.76
N PHE A 57 -3.27 -1.56 6.94
CA PHE A 57 -3.02 -0.20 7.39
C PHE A 57 -4.33 0.54 7.68
N ARG A 58 -4.42 1.12 8.90
CA ARG A 58 -5.61 1.81 9.41
C ARG A 58 -5.29 3.19 9.99
N TYR A 59 -4.07 3.67 9.79
CA TYR A 59 -3.67 4.97 10.30
C TYR A 59 -4.46 6.10 9.62
N PRO A 60 -4.62 7.27 10.27
CA PRO A 60 -5.36 8.41 9.75
C PRO A 60 -4.88 8.84 8.36
N GLY A 61 -5.81 9.04 7.45
CA GLY A 61 -5.53 9.49 6.09
C GLY A 61 -4.94 8.45 5.16
N VAL A 62 -4.84 7.16 5.55
CA VAL A 62 -4.31 6.10 4.68
C VAL A 62 -4.97 6.14 3.30
N ARG A 63 -4.15 6.23 2.25
CA ARG A 63 -4.58 6.41 0.86
C ARG A 63 -3.53 5.90 -0.12
N SER A 64 -3.94 5.74 -1.37
CA SER A 64 -2.99 5.48 -2.45
C SER A 64 -2.18 6.74 -2.78
N ASP A 65 -0.93 6.56 -3.19
CA ASP A 65 -0.09 7.56 -3.84
C ASP A 65 -0.10 7.44 -5.37
N SER A 66 -0.89 6.48 -5.88
CA SER A 66 -1.09 6.21 -7.30
C SER A 66 -2.56 6.43 -7.68
N ASP A 67 -2.82 6.78 -8.94
CA ASP A 67 -4.18 6.92 -9.41
C ASP A 67 -4.89 5.55 -9.51
N MET A 68 -6.14 5.50 -9.11
CA MET A 68 -6.96 4.28 -9.10
C MET A 68 -7.36 3.80 -10.49
N PHE A 69 -7.28 4.65 -11.53
CA PHE A 69 -7.59 4.20 -12.88
C PHE A 69 -6.50 3.29 -13.43
N THR A 70 -5.24 3.47 -12.99
CA THR A 70 -4.13 2.58 -13.33
C THR A 70 -3.92 1.47 -12.30
N LEU A 71 -4.13 1.73 -11.01
CA LEU A 71 -4.01 0.74 -9.93
C LEU A 71 -5.12 -0.31 -10.00
N GLY A 72 -6.35 0.09 -10.26
CA GLY A 72 -7.50 -0.81 -10.34
C GLY A 72 -7.41 -1.81 -11.47
N TYR A 73 -8.26 -2.83 -11.45
CA TYR A 73 -8.28 -3.89 -12.45
C TYR A 73 -8.77 -3.40 -13.81
N GLY A 74 -8.17 -3.89 -14.90
CA GLY A 74 -8.65 -3.60 -16.25
C GLY A 74 -10.01 -4.22 -16.57
N PHE A 75 -10.34 -5.35 -15.94
CA PHE A 75 -11.62 -6.04 -16.09
C PHE A 75 -12.74 -5.44 -15.23
N ARG A 76 -12.38 -4.77 -14.12
CA ARG A 76 -13.29 -4.03 -13.23
C ARG A 76 -12.74 -2.63 -13.00
N PRO A 77 -12.97 -1.67 -13.93
CA PRO A 77 -12.43 -0.33 -13.83
C PRO A 77 -12.93 0.41 -12.57
N TRP A 78 -12.07 1.24 -11.99
CA TRP A 78 -12.44 2.10 -10.88
C TRP A 78 -13.58 3.05 -11.22
N ASN A 79 -14.59 3.12 -10.37
CA ASN A 79 -15.79 3.95 -10.55
C ASN A 79 -15.85 5.12 -9.55
N GLY A 80 -14.94 5.18 -8.57
CA GLY A 80 -14.91 6.25 -7.57
C GLY A 80 -14.58 7.61 -8.18
N GLU A 81 -15.02 8.68 -7.53
CA GLU A 81 -14.76 10.04 -7.98
C GLU A 81 -13.28 10.42 -7.80
N ASN A 82 -12.66 9.96 -6.71
CA ASN A 82 -11.28 10.26 -6.39
C ASN A 82 -10.34 9.38 -7.20
N SER A 83 -9.38 9.99 -7.87
CA SER A 83 -8.28 9.28 -8.52
C SER A 83 -7.26 8.80 -7.49
N ILE A 84 -7.03 9.59 -6.43
CA ILE A 84 -6.28 9.20 -5.25
C ILE A 84 -7.30 8.79 -4.19
N ALA A 85 -7.49 7.48 -4.02
CA ALA A 85 -8.51 6.94 -3.14
C ALA A 85 -7.98 6.63 -1.75
N ASP A 86 -8.85 6.75 -0.76
CA ASP A 86 -8.58 6.31 0.60
C ASP A 86 -8.51 4.77 0.71
N GLY A 87 -7.83 4.30 1.76
CA GLY A 87 -7.57 2.88 1.95
C GLY A 87 -8.85 2.04 2.12
N ALA A 88 -9.89 2.57 2.75
CA ALA A 88 -11.16 1.87 2.93
C ALA A 88 -11.85 1.64 1.59
N SER A 89 -11.93 2.67 0.76
CA SER A 89 -12.50 2.58 -0.60
C SER A 89 -11.75 1.57 -1.47
N ILE A 90 -10.42 1.49 -1.36
CA ILE A 90 -9.63 0.51 -2.11
C ILE A 90 -9.85 -0.90 -1.58
N ARG A 91 -9.88 -1.09 -0.27
CA ARG A 91 -10.20 -2.37 0.37
C ARG A 91 -11.57 -2.88 -0.08
N ASP A 92 -12.58 -2.01 -0.02
CA ASP A 92 -13.94 -2.39 -0.38
C ASP A 92 -14.04 -2.72 -1.88
N TYR A 93 -13.36 -1.99 -2.75
CA TYR A 93 -13.22 -2.32 -4.16
C TYR A 93 -12.63 -3.73 -4.40
N ILE A 94 -11.61 -4.13 -3.62
CA ILE A 94 -11.01 -5.48 -3.73
C ILE A 94 -12.00 -6.55 -3.25
N ARG A 95 -12.70 -6.30 -2.12
CA ARG A 95 -13.71 -7.21 -1.56
C ARG A 95 -14.88 -7.42 -2.50
N GLU A 96 -15.43 -6.34 -3.03
CA GLU A 96 -16.51 -6.39 -4.01
C GLU A 96 -16.08 -7.14 -5.28
N THR A 97 -14.85 -6.93 -5.75
CA THR A 97 -14.32 -7.65 -6.91
C THR A 97 -14.30 -9.16 -6.65
N ALA A 98 -13.83 -9.59 -5.48
CA ALA A 98 -13.80 -11.00 -5.12
C ALA A 98 -15.20 -11.62 -5.03
N ALA A 99 -16.17 -10.88 -4.47
CA ALA A 99 -17.55 -11.33 -4.33
C ALA A 99 -18.29 -11.42 -5.67
N GLU A 100 -18.11 -10.44 -6.57
CA GLU A 100 -18.73 -10.44 -7.91
C GLU A 100 -18.32 -11.67 -8.76
N ASP A 101 -17.07 -12.10 -8.60
CA ASP A 101 -16.52 -13.24 -9.34
C ASP A 101 -16.68 -14.57 -8.59
N GLY A 102 -17.16 -14.56 -7.33
CA GLY A 102 -17.22 -15.74 -6.47
C GLY A 102 -15.85 -16.30 -6.09
N THR A 103 -14.77 -15.51 -6.29
CA THR A 103 -13.40 -15.91 -5.94
C THR A 103 -13.17 -15.86 -4.43
N ASP A 104 -13.96 -15.09 -3.70
CA ASP A 104 -13.99 -15.05 -2.22
C ASP A 104 -14.23 -16.42 -1.60
N GLN A 105 -15.04 -17.28 -2.25
CA GLN A 105 -15.32 -18.66 -1.81
C GLN A 105 -14.12 -19.62 -1.96
N ARG A 106 -13.07 -19.19 -2.66
CA ARG A 106 -11.84 -19.95 -2.86
C ARG A 106 -10.74 -19.54 -1.87
N ILE A 107 -11.00 -18.56 -1.01
CA ILE A 107 -10.03 -18.06 -0.02
C ILE A 107 -10.11 -18.89 1.24
N ARG A 108 -8.95 -19.34 1.69
CA ARG A 108 -8.76 -20.00 2.98
C ARG A 108 -8.04 -19.03 3.90
N PHE A 109 -8.81 -18.40 4.77
CA PHE A 109 -8.30 -17.49 5.78
C PHE A 109 -7.55 -18.23 6.88
N GLY A 110 -6.68 -17.52 7.58
CA GLY A 110 -5.88 -18.08 8.67
C GLY A 110 -4.84 -19.12 8.22
N HIS A 111 -4.55 -19.24 6.93
CA HIS A 111 -3.56 -20.16 6.38
C HIS A 111 -2.27 -19.41 6.03
N LYS A 112 -1.32 -19.41 6.94
CA LYS A 112 -0.02 -18.73 6.76
C LYS A 112 0.98 -19.69 6.13
N VAL A 113 1.31 -19.47 4.85
CA VAL A 113 2.33 -20.27 4.17
C VAL A 113 3.69 -20.07 4.86
N ARG A 114 4.31 -21.19 5.24
CA ARG A 114 5.62 -21.23 5.90
C ARG A 114 6.73 -21.63 4.97
N THR A 115 6.49 -22.64 4.15
CA THR A 115 7.48 -23.14 3.20
C THR A 115 6.82 -23.46 1.85
N ALA A 116 7.59 -23.34 0.78
CA ALA A 116 7.22 -23.82 -0.54
C ALA A 116 8.49 -24.37 -1.20
N ALA A 117 8.49 -25.65 -1.54
CA ALA A 117 9.61 -26.34 -2.14
C ALA A 117 9.20 -26.97 -3.48
N TRP A 118 10.00 -26.75 -4.51
CA TRP A 118 9.80 -27.39 -5.81
C TRP A 118 10.44 -28.77 -5.82
N SER A 119 9.69 -29.79 -6.24
CA SER A 119 10.21 -31.13 -6.54
C SER A 119 10.21 -31.31 -8.05
N SER A 120 11.40 -31.52 -8.63
CA SER A 120 11.53 -31.79 -10.06
C SER A 120 11.11 -33.21 -10.41
N ASP A 121 11.21 -34.16 -9.48
CA ASP A 121 10.82 -35.54 -9.68
C ASP A 121 9.29 -35.68 -9.80
N ASP A 122 8.53 -34.92 -8.98
CA ASP A 122 7.08 -34.88 -8.99
C ASP A 122 6.51 -33.83 -9.97
N ALA A 123 7.36 -32.90 -10.40
CA ALA A 123 6.96 -31.67 -11.12
C ALA A 123 5.87 -30.89 -10.39
N LEU A 124 6.01 -30.77 -9.04
CA LEU A 124 5.06 -30.13 -8.14
C LEU A 124 5.75 -29.22 -7.14
N TRP A 125 5.01 -28.21 -6.70
CA TRP A 125 5.30 -27.46 -5.47
C TRP A 125 4.70 -28.20 -4.28
N HIS A 126 5.50 -28.44 -3.24
CA HIS A 126 5.07 -28.88 -1.92
C HIS A 126 5.01 -27.64 -1.01
N VAL A 127 3.83 -27.34 -0.52
CA VAL A 127 3.58 -26.12 0.25
C VAL A 127 3.06 -26.50 1.63
N THR A 128 3.74 -25.97 2.66
CA THR A 128 3.29 -26.10 4.06
C THR A 128 2.73 -24.78 4.52
N ALA A 129 1.47 -24.79 4.97
CA ALA A 129 0.82 -23.66 5.62
C ALA A 129 0.53 -24.01 7.08
N GLU A 130 0.55 -23.01 7.95
CA GLU A 130 0.17 -23.10 9.34
C GLU A 130 -1.20 -22.46 9.54
N LEU A 131 -2.09 -23.15 10.21
CA LEU A 131 -3.35 -22.59 10.69
C LEU A 131 -3.04 -21.64 11.85
N VAL A 132 -3.27 -20.35 11.67
CA VAL A 132 -2.95 -19.31 12.66
C VAL A 132 -3.70 -19.52 13.97
N SER A 133 -4.90 -20.10 13.91
CA SER A 133 -5.75 -20.34 15.08
C SER A 133 -5.29 -21.50 15.99
N THR A 134 -4.68 -22.54 15.39
CA THR A 134 -4.32 -23.77 16.12
C THR A 134 -2.83 -24.06 16.12
N GLY A 135 -2.06 -23.45 15.19
CA GLY A 135 -0.66 -23.79 14.97
C GLY A 135 -0.45 -25.10 14.19
N GLU A 136 -1.52 -25.76 13.77
CA GLU A 136 -1.42 -26.99 12.99
C GLU A 136 -0.88 -26.74 11.58
N SER A 137 -0.06 -27.68 11.10
CA SER A 137 0.46 -27.64 9.72
C SER A 137 -0.52 -28.32 8.76
N VAL A 138 -0.74 -27.67 7.62
CA VAL A 138 -1.51 -28.16 6.50
C VAL A 138 -0.58 -28.29 5.29
N GLU A 139 -0.58 -29.41 4.63
CA GLU A 139 0.22 -29.66 3.43
C GLU A 139 -0.66 -29.64 2.18
N LEU A 140 -0.17 -28.95 1.15
CA LEU A 140 -0.78 -28.89 -0.16
C LEU A 140 0.27 -29.09 -1.24
N THR A 141 -0.17 -29.60 -2.39
CA THR A 141 0.65 -29.61 -3.59
C THR A 141 -0.02 -28.81 -4.71
N CYS A 142 0.81 -28.20 -5.58
CA CYS A 142 0.28 -27.54 -6.76
C CYS A 142 1.29 -27.60 -7.93
N ARG A 143 0.75 -27.47 -9.15
CA ARG A 143 1.59 -27.38 -10.36
C ARG A 143 2.18 -25.97 -10.51
N PHE A 144 1.40 -24.95 -10.15
CA PHE A 144 1.79 -23.56 -10.28
C PHE A 144 1.56 -22.82 -8.96
N LEU A 145 2.64 -22.23 -8.42
CA LEU A 145 2.59 -21.38 -7.23
C LEU A 145 2.61 -19.91 -7.64
N TYR A 146 1.57 -19.17 -7.26
CA TYR A 146 1.45 -17.73 -7.55
C TYR A 146 1.61 -16.94 -6.26
N SER A 147 2.81 -16.37 -6.06
CA SER A 147 3.12 -15.59 -4.85
C SER A 147 2.58 -14.16 -4.98
N CYS A 148 1.59 -13.84 -4.15
CA CYS A 148 0.96 -12.52 -4.03
C CYS A 148 1.07 -11.97 -2.60
N THR A 149 2.15 -12.31 -1.90
CA THR A 149 2.36 -12.04 -0.47
C THR A 149 2.59 -10.55 -0.13
N GLY A 150 2.79 -9.70 -1.14
CA GLY A 150 3.20 -8.31 -0.93
C GLY A 150 4.65 -8.23 -0.42
N TYR A 151 5.01 -7.07 0.15
CA TYR A 151 6.36 -6.82 0.64
C TYR A 151 6.40 -6.39 2.12
N TYR A 152 5.27 -6.29 2.78
CA TYR A 152 5.22 -6.01 4.22
C TYR A 152 5.30 -7.28 5.06
N ARG A 153 6.01 -7.20 6.16
CA ARG A 153 5.91 -8.20 7.23
C ARG A 153 4.71 -7.85 8.08
N TYR A 154 3.78 -8.81 8.22
CA TYR A 154 2.55 -8.58 8.98
C TYR A 154 2.72 -8.75 10.50
N ASP A 155 3.77 -9.45 10.92
CA ASP A 155 4.04 -9.73 12.33
C ASP A 155 4.80 -8.61 13.05
N ARG A 156 5.54 -7.77 12.30
CA ARG A 156 6.27 -6.63 12.87
C ARG A 156 6.56 -5.57 11.81
N GLY A 157 6.50 -4.29 12.22
CA GLY A 157 7.06 -3.18 11.46
C GLY A 157 8.57 -3.05 11.67
N HIS A 158 9.24 -2.28 10.83
CA HIS A 158 10.61 -1.86 11.09
C HIS A 158 10.58 -0.67 12.04
N LEU A 159 10.91 -0.90 13.29
CA LEU A 159 11.05 0.14 14.30
C LEU A 159 12.54 0.32 14.58
N PRO A 160 13.15 1.43 14.14
CA PRO A 160 14.54 1.71 14.49
C PRO A 160 14.66 2.03 15.98
N GLU A 161 15.75 1.58 16.58
CA GLU A 161 16.08 1.94 17.96
C GLU A 161 16.82 3.28 17.96
N PHE A 162 16.31 4.22 18.73
CA PHE A 162 16.96 5.50 18.95
C PHE A 162 17.48 5.58 20.39
N PRO A 163 18.60 6.27 20.63
CA PRO A 163 19.05 6.56 21.99
C PRO A 163 17.95 7.28 22.77
N GLY A 164 17.72 6.93 24.04
CA GLY A 164 16.68 7.52 24.87
C GLY A 164 15.23 7.10 24.53
N TYR A 165 15.06 6.06 23.71
CA TYR A 165 13.72 5.58 23.32
C TYR A 165 12.86 5.22 24.53
N ASP A 166 13.46 4.57 25.54
CA ASP A 166 12.77 4.16 26.77
C ASP A 166 12.57 5.34 27.77
N ASP A 167 13.22 6.47 27.55
CA ASP A 167 13.08 7.67 28.38
C ASP A 167 11.94 8.58 27.89
N PHE A 168 11.32 8.25 26.76
CA PHE A 168 10.23 9.03 26.21
C PHE A 168 8.89 8.68 26.88
N ASP A 169 8.35 9.60 27.67
CA ASP A 169 7.08 9.44 28.40
C ASP A 169 5.83 9.43 27.50
N GLY A 170 5.96 9.75 26.21
CA GLY A 170 4.85 9.82 25.29
C GLY A 170 4.51 8.46 24.67
N THR A 171 3.39 8.41 23.95
CA THR A 171 2.99 7.19 23.23
C THR A 171 3.76 7.07 21.92
N ILE A 172 4.42 5.93 21.70
CA ILE A 172 5.13 5.60 20.47
C ILE A 172 4.29 4.60 19.69
N VAL A 173 4.01 4.90 18.42
CA VAL A 173 3.14 4.09 17.56
C VAL A 173 3.84 3.83 16.22
N HIS A 174 3.89 2.55 15.82
CA HIS A 174 4.23 2.21 14.45
C HIS A 174 2.95 2.21 13.60
N PRO A 175 2.91 2.92 12.44
CA PRO A 175 1.68 3.08 11.65
C PRO A 175 1.03 1.78 11.18
N GLN A 176 1.79 0.68 11.07
CA GLN A 176 1.27 -0.64 10.72
C GLN A 176 0.37 -1.22 11.81
N PHE A 177 0.55 -0.81 13.07
CA PHE A 177 -0.18 -1.28 14.24
C PHE A 177 -0.88 -0.11 14.92
N TRP A 178 -1.66 0.62 14.15
CA TRP A 178 -2.37 1.80 14.65
C TRP A 178 -3.44 1.39 15.65
N PRO A 179 -3.38 1.90 16.90
CA PRO A 179 -4.43 1.60 17.90
C PRO A 179 -5.74 2.30 17.51
N ASP A 180 -6.85 1.58 17.60
CA ASP A 180 -8.17 2.12 17.25
C ASP A 180 -8.64 3.24 18.20
N ASP A 181 -8.14 3.24 19.45
CA ASP A 181 -8.49 4.14 20.55
C ASP A 181 -7.42 5.23 20.81
N LEU A 182 -6.45 5.41 19.91
CA LEU A 182 -5.41 6.39 20.09
C LEU A 182 -5.95 7.82 20.05
N ASP A 183 -6.00 8.46 21.21
CA ASP A 183 -6.34 9.88 21.32
C ASP A 183 -5.10 10.76 21.18
N TYR A 184 -5.04 11.53 20.10
CA TYR A 184 -4.01 12.55 19.85
C TYR A 184 -4.59 13.97 19.69
N ALA A 185 -5.88 14.16 19.98
CA ALA A 185 -6.54 15.46 19.87
C ALA A 185 -5.85 16.51 20.77
N GLY A 186 -5.53 17.66 20.20
CA GLY A 186 -4.86 18.75 20.90
C GLY A 186 -3.40 18.48 21.32
N LYS A 187 -2.85 17.28 21.06
CA LYS A 187 -1.46 16.91 21.43
C LYS A 187 -0.46 17.38 20.38
N ARG A 188 0.79 17.53 20.80
CA ARG A 188 1.93 17.69 19.89
C ARG A 188 2.38 16.31 19.42
N VAL A 189 2.43 16.12 18.12
CA VAL A 189 2.78 14.84 17.50
C VAL A 189 4.04 14.99 16.67
N VAL A 190 4.95 14.04 16.74
CA VAL A 190 6.11 13.94 15.86
C VAL A 190 5.95 12.71 14.97
N VAL A 191 5.96 12.92 13.66
CA VAL A 191 5.95 11.85 12.66
C VAL A 191 7.35 11.69 12.11
N ILE A 192 8.02 10.58 12.43
CA ILE A 192 9.39 10.30 11.99
C ILE A 192 9.37 9.66 10.60
N GLY A 193 9.88 10.38 9.62
CA GLY A 193 9.96 9.97 8.22
C GLY A 193 9.38 10.99 7.25
N SER A 194 9.66 10.81 5.96
CA SER A 194 9.13 11.63 4.85
C SER A 194 8.63 10.79 3.67
N GLY A 195 8.30 9.53 3.93
CA GLY A 195 7.74 8.62 2.93
C GLY A 195 6.23 8.78 2.76
N ALA A 196 5.62 7.94 1.91
CA ALA A 196 4.18 7.94 1.62
C ALA A 196 3.31 7.94 2.89
N THR A 197 3.69 7.17 3.90
CA THR A 197 2.99 7.14 5.19
C THR A 197 3.05 8.50 5.91
N ALA A 198 4.24 9.10 6.01
CA ALA A 198 4.41 10.37 6.72
C ALA A 198 3.66 11.52 6.03
N VAL A 199 3.80 11.66 4.70
CA VAL A 199 3.11 12.73 3.95
C VAL A 199 1.59 12.56 3.93
N THR A 200 1.10 11.40 4.34
CA THR A 200 -0.32 11.09 4.51
C THR A 200 -0.79 11.34 5.93
N LEU A 201 -0.02 10.88 6.93
CA LEU A 201 -0.33 11.05 8.35
C LEU A 201 -0.33 12.51 8.77
N VAL A 202 0.69 13.27 8.36
CA VAL A 202 0.88 14.67 8.81
C VAL A 202 -0.35 15.53 8.54
N PRO A 203 -0.87 15.67 7.31
CA PRO A 203 -2.06 16.48 7.08
C PRO A 203 -3.30 15.92 7.77
N ALA A 204 -3.49 14.60 7.81
CA ALA A 204 -4.65 14.00 8.44
C ALA A 204 -4.68 14.20 9.96
N MET A 205 -3.54 14.05 10.63
CA MET A 205 -3.45 14.27 12.07
C MET A 205 -3.51 15.76 12.44
N ALA A 206 -3.00 16.63 11.57
CA ALA A 206 -3.04 18.09 11.77
C ALA A 206 -4.46 18.69 11.80
N GLU A 207 -5.49 17.93 11.45
CA GLU A 207 -6.89 18.36 11.57
C GLU A 207 -7.37 18.39 13.03
N THR A 208 -6.81 17.52 13.88
CA THR A 208 -7.26 17.35 15.28
C THR A 208 -6.14 17.49 16.31
N ALA A 209 -4.91 17.20 15.95
CA ALA A 209 -3.75 17.41 16.81
C ALA A 209 -3.52 18.90 17.09
N GLY A 210 -2.88 19.23 18.21
CA GLY A 210 -2.49 20.59 18.51
C GLY A 210 -1.39 21.12 17.59
N HIS A 211 -0.46 20.26 17.20
CA HIS A 211 0.56 20.50 16.17
C HIS A 211 1.20 19.19 15.73
N VAL A 212 1.56 19.08 14.45
CA VAL A 212 2.26 17.91 13.92
C VAL A 212 3.61 18.31 13.33
N THR A 213 4.69 17.70 13.82
CA THR A 213 6.04 17.89 13.28
C THR A 213 6.44 16.69 12.42
N MET A 214 6.71 16.91 11.14
CA MET A 214 7.34 15.89 10.28
C MET A 214 8.85 15.97 10.47
N LEU A 215 9.44 14.96 11.11
CA LEU A 215 10.88 14.83 11.29
C LEU A 215 11.45 13.92 10.21
N GLN A 216 12.34 14.44 9.39
CA GLN A 216 12.99 13.70 8.32
C GLN A 216 14.51 13.81 8.39
N ARG A 217 15.23 12.74 8.08
CA ARG A 217 16.70 12.76 8.01
C ARG A 217 17.19 13.51 6.76
N SER A 218 16.46 13.38 5.67
CA SER A 218 16.74 14.03 4.39
C SER A 218 15.45 14.29 3.63
N PRO A 219 15.38 15.33 2.79
CA PRO A 219 14.21 15.66 2.01
C PRO A 219 13.81 14.55 1.03
N THR A 220 12.50 14.50 0.72
CA THR A 220 11.91 13.65 -0.32
C THR A 220 11.21 14.54 -1.34
N TYR A 221 11.21 14.15 -2.62
CA TYR A 221 10.38 14.85 -3.62
C TYR A 221 8.91 14.64 -3.30
N ILE A 222 8.19 15.75 -3.15
CA ILE A 222 6.74 15.75 -2.92
C ILE A 222 6.08 16.55 -4.04
N ALA A 223 5.26 15.87 -4.81
CA ALA A 223 4.44 16.47 -5.86
C ALA A 223 2.99 16.56 -5.41
N SER A 224 2.30 17.61 -5.84
CA SER A 224 0.87 17.73 -5.64
C SER A 224 0.11 17.42 -6.91
N ALA A 225 -0.93 16.59 -6.79
CA ALA A 225 -1.85 16.28 -7.86
C ALA A 225 -3.29 16.49 -7.42
N PRO A 226 -4.23 16.77 -8.34
CA PRO A 226 -5.65 16.84 -7.99
C PRO A 226 -6.14 15.51 -7.41
N ALA A 227 -6.86 15.55 -6.30
CA ALA A 227 -7.51 14.38 -5.72
C ALA A 227 -8.51 13.75 -6.70
N LYS A 228 -9.26 14.59 -7.41
CA LYS A 228 -10.20 14.19 -8.46
C LYS A 228 -9.55 14.39 -9.83
N ASN A 229 -9.60 13.35 -10.68
CA ASN A 229 -9.12 13.50 -12.05
C ASN A 229 -10.06 14.43 -12.83
N PRO A 230 -9.55 15.54 -13.41
CA PRO A 230 -10.37 16.48 -14.18
C PRO A 230 -11.09 15.83 -15.38
N LEU A 231 -10.51 14.77 -15.95
CA LEU A 231 -11.10 14.01 -17.05
C LEU A 231 -12.25 13.10 -16.60
N ASN A 232 -12.41 12.90 -15.30
CA ASN A 232 -13.49 12.11 -14.71
C ASN A 232 -14.71 12.98 -14.26
N ARG A 233 -14.77 14.24 -14.64
CA ARG A 233 -15.94 15.11 -14.38
C ARG A 233 -17.17 14.60 -15.14
N GLY A 234 -17.99 13.83 -14.43
CA GLY A 234 -19.17 13.16 -14.99
C GLY A 234 -18.96 11.69 -15.34
N GLY A 235 -17.78 11.13 -15.02
CA GLY A 235 -17.33 9.77 -15.35
C GLY A 235 -17.32 9.51 -16.87
N PRO A 236 -16.32 8.86 -17.42
CA PRO A 236 -16.42 8.38 -18.78
C PRO A 236 -17.56 7.36 -18.81
N ASN A 237 -18.69 7.76 -19.34
CA ASN A 237 -19.83 6.90 -19.57
C ASN A 237 -19.43 5.82 -20.56
N GLY A 238 -19.14 4.63 -20.05
CA GLY A 238 -18.84 3.46 -20.85
C GLY A 238 -17.45 2.86 -20.66
N ARG A 239 -17.37 1.56 -20.86
CA ARG A 239 -16.16 0.73 -20.71
C ARG A 239 -14.98 1.22 -21.56
N TRP A 240 -15.26 1.67 -22.79
CA TRP A 240 -14.23 2.11 -23.73
C TRP A 240 -13.57 3.42 -23.31
N ALA A 241 -14.36 4.37 -22.79
CA ALA A 241 -13.83 5.66 -22.34
C ALA A 241 -12.94 5.51 -21.10
N ARG A 242 -13.32 4.63 -20.18
CA ARG A 242 -12.49 4.28 -18.98
C ARG A 242 -11.21 3.56 -19.37
N SER A 243 -11.28 2.63 -20.31
CA SER A 243 -10.09 1.97 -20.85
C SER A 243 -9.16 2.96 -21.53
N GLY A 244 -9.70 3.88 -22.32
CA GLY A 244 -8.93 4.96 -22.97
C GLY A 244 -8.24 5.87 -21.95
N LEU A 245 -8.94 6.29 -20.87
CA LEU A 245 -8.36 7.07 -19.78
C LEU A 245 -7.23 6.31 -19.08
N ARG A 246 -7.44 5.03 -18.74
CA ARG A 246 -6.41 4.18 -18.14
C ARG A 246 -5.14 4.14 -19.00
N TRP A 247 -5.28 3.90 -20.30
CA TRP A 247 -4.13 3.87 -21.21
C TRP A 247 -3.45 5.22 -21.34
N ALA A 248 -4.21 6.31 -21.42
CA ALA A 248 -3.65 7.67 -21.48
C ALA A 248 -2.83 7.99 -20.23
N LEU A 249 -3.34 7.63 -19.04
CA LEU A 249 -2.62 7.81 -17.77
C LEU A 249 -1.38 6.92 -17.67
N ALA A 250 -1.47 5.65 -18.07
CA ALA A 250 -0.34 4.72 -18.06
C ALA A 250 0.77 5.20 -19.03
N ILE A 251 0.42 5.56 -20.27
CA ILE A 251 1.39 6.07 -21.25
C ILE A 251 1.98 7.40 -20.78
N GLY A 252 1.14 8.31 -20.28
CA GLY A 252 1.57 9.58 -19.71
C GLY A 252 2.54 9.42 -18.55
N GLY A 253 2.27 8.46 -17.65
CA GLY A 253 3.16 8.11 -16.54
C GLY A 253 4.52 7.59 -17.01
N VAL A 254 4.53 6.65 -17.98
CA VAL A 254 5.78 6.15 -18.57
C VAL A 254 6.54 7.27 -19.28
N ALA A 255 5.86 8.11 -20.06
CA ALA A 255 6.50 9.24 -20.75
C ALA A 255 7.07 10.25 -19.75
N GLY A 256 6.33 10.57 -18.68
CA GLY A 256 6.79 11.43 -17.59
C GLY A 256 8.02 10.87 -16.87
N TYR A 257 8.01 9.57 -16.56
CA TYR A 257 9.18 8.89 -16.00
C TYR A 257 10.39 8.99 -16.93
N GLN A 258 10.24 8.65 -18.21
CA GLN A 258 11.33 8.71 -19.19
C GLN A 258 11.85 10.14 -19.39
N PHE A 259 10.97 11.13 -19.39
CA PHE A 259 11.35 12.53 -19.42
C PHE A 259 12.14 12.93 -18.18
N SER A 260 11.68 12.52 -17.01
CA SER A 260 12.36 12.77 -15.74
C SER A 260 13.78 12.18 -15.72
N ARG A 261 13.94 10.95 -16.23
CA ARG A 261 15.27 10.30 -16.32
C ARG A 261 16.21 10.99 -17.33
N ARG A 262 15.67 11.56 -18.42
CA ARG A 262 16.47 12.23 -19.46
C ARG A 262 16.75 13.70 -19.15
N ARG A 263 15.90 14.36 -18.36
CA ARG A 263 15.97 15.79 -18.03
C ARG A 263 15.77 16.05 -16.54
N PRO A 264 16.59 15.44 -15.67
CA PRO A 264 16.37 15.50 -14.22
C PRO A 264 16.37 16.94 -13.68
N GLU A 265 17.28 17.80 -14.15
CA GLU A 265 17.35 19.20 -13.75
C GLU A 265 16.08 19.99 -14.07
N THR A 266 15.45 19.71 -15.20
CA THR A 266 14.19 20.37 -15.58
C THR A 266 13.08 19.94 -14.63
N VAL A 267 13.02 18.65 -14.32
CA VAL A 267 11.99 18.09 -13.42
C VAL A 267 12.21 18.57 -11.98
N ARG A 268 13.46 18.63 -11.49
CA ARG A 268 13.79 19.22 -10.19
C ARG A 268 13.25 20.65 -10.08
N LYS A 269 13.51 21.51 -11.09
CA LYS A 269 13.02 22.89 -11.12
C LYS A 269 11.48 22.95 -11.13
N LEU A 270 10.82 22.06 -11.85
CA LEU A 270 9.36 22.00 -11.89
C LEU A 270 8.77 21.58 -10.54
N LEU A 271 9.33 20.54 -9.91
CA LEU A 271 8.90 20.08 -8.60
C LEU A 271 9.12 21.17 -7.54
N ARG A 272 10.30 21.79 -7.51
CA ARG A 272 10.60 22.90 -6.61
C ARG A 272 9.61 24.06 -6.77
N LYS A 273 9.35 24.48 -7.99
CA LYS A 273 8.37 25.55 -8.28
C LYS A 273 6.95 25.16 -7.84
N GLY A 274 6.63 23.87 -7.88
CA GLY A 274 5.37 23.34 -7.36
C GLY A 274 5.24 23.50 -5.84
N VAL A 275 6.33 23.28 -5.09
CA VAL A 275 6.42 23.49 -3.63
C VAL A 275 6.38 24.97 -3.29
N GLU A 276 7.21 25.81 -3.97
CA GLU A 276 7.29 27.26 -3.78
C GLU A 276 5.92 27.96 -3.88
N LYS A 277 5.08 27.51 -4.80
CA LYS A 277 3.73 28.07 -4.98
C LYS A 277 2.74 27.77 -3.83
N ARG A 278 3.07 26.81 -2.96
CA ARG A 278 2.17 26.29 -1.93
C ARG A 278 2.60 26.61 -0.52
N LEU A 279 3.86 27.01 -0.34
CA LEU A 279 4.42 27.39 0.97
C LEU A 279 4.50 28.91 1.09
N PRO A 280 4.51 29.45 2.31
CA PRO A 280 4.67 30.87 2.57
C PRO A 280 5.98 31.41 1.98
N GLU A 281 5.98 32.68 1.62
CA GLU A 281 7.20 33.39 1.19
C GLU A 281 8.26 33.33 2.30
N GLY A 282 9.48 32.99 1.91
CA GLY A 282 10.62 32.86 2.86
C GLY A 282 10.71 31.49 3.55
N TYR A 283 9.83 30.52 3.23
CA TYR A 283 9.98 29.18 3.78
C TYR A 283 11.28 28.52 3.29
N ASP A 284 12.00 27.84 4.19
CA ASP A 284 13.28 27.18 3.85
C ASP A 284 13.08 25.88 3.03
N ILE A 285 12.84 26.07 1.73
CA ILE A 285 12.65 24.97 0.79
C ILE A 285 13.95 24.21 0.52
N ASP A 286 15.09 24.89 0.63
CA ASP A 286 16.39 24.28 0.36
C ASP A 286 16.69 23.19 1.37
N THR A 287 16.45 23.46 2.65
CA THR A 287 16.65 22.47 3.71
C THR A 287 15.58 21.39 3.72
N HIS A 288 14.30 21.73 3.48
CA HIS A 288 13.20 20.81 3.79
C HIS A 288 12.61 20.08 2.58
N PHE A 289 12.79 20.63 1.36
CA PHE A 289 12.13 20.09 0.15
C PHE A 289 13.05 19.97 -1.07
N THR A 290 14.37 20.02 -0.87
CA THR A 290 15.34 19.88 -1.96
C THR A 290 16.19 18.61 -1.76
N PRO A 291 15.74 17.46 -2.28
CA PRO A 291 16.49 16.22 -2.22
C PRO A 291 17.82 16.28 -2.96
N ALA A 292 18.84 15.58 -2.43
CA ALA A 292 20.16 15.49 -3.04
C ALA A 292 20.24 14.51 -4.24
N TYR A 293 19.19 13.70 -4.47
CA TYR A 293 19.13 12.70 -5.53
C TYR A 293 18.27 13.15 -6.71
N ASP A 294 18.39 12.50 -7.86
CA ASP A 294 17.55 12.79 -9.01
C ASP A 294 16.13 12.25 -8.85
N PRO A 295 15.12 12.91 -9.44
CA PRO A 295 13.76 12.38 -9.46
C PRO A 295 13.73 10.93 -9.95
N TRP A 296 13.07 10.05 -9.17
CA TRP A 296 12.97 8.59 -9.38
C TRP A 296 14.23 7.77 -9.07
N ASP A 297 15.35 8.35 -8.63
CA ASP A 297 16.45 7.55 -8.07
C ASP A 297 16.07 6.95 -6.74
N GLN A 298 15.23 7.65 -5.99
CA GLN A 298 14.58 7.17 -4.79
C GLN A 298 13.07 7.45 -4.91
N ARG A 299 12.38 7.58 -3.78
CA ARG A 299 10.93 7.82 -3.78
C ARG A 299 10.59 9.25 -4.22
N MET A 300 9.43 9.35 -4.83
CA MET A 300 8.70 10.59 -5.03
C MET A 300 7.28 10.39 -4.48
N CYS A 301 6.87 11.22 -3.52
CA CYS A 301 5.56 11.12 -2.90
C CYS A 301 4.58 12.06 -3.61
N MET A 302 3.32 11.65 -3.66
CA MET A 302 2.24 12.47 -4.22
C MET A 302 1.24 12.81 -3.14
N VAL A 303 0.88 14.09 -3.04
CA VAL A 303 -0.13 14.57 -2.09
C VAL A 303 -1.33 15.15 -2.86
N PRO A 304 -2.56 14.72 -2.53
CA PRO A 304 -3.76 15.22 -3.18
C PRO A 304 -4.01 16.68 -2.80
N ASP A 305 -4.29 17.50 -3.82
CA ASP A 305 -4.62 18.92 -3.68
C ASP A 305 -3.59 19.75 -2.87
N GLY A 306 -2.45 19.15 -2.51
CA GLY A 306 -1.39 19.80 -1.74
C GLY A 306 -1.71 19.91 -0.25
N ASP A 307 -2.51 19.02 0.31
CA ASP A 307 -2.97 19.00 1.70
C ASP A 307 -1.84 19.14 2.75
N LEU A 308 -0.70 18.47 2.53
CA LEU A 308 0.48 18.61 3.39
C LEU A 308 0.98 20.07 3.42
N PHE A 309 1.09 20.69 2.25
CA PHE A 309 1.55 22.08 2.15
C PHE A 309 0.54 23.05 2.77
N THR A 310 -0.75 22.75 2.65
CA THR A 310 -1.81 23.52 3.31
C THR A 310 -1.67 23.45 4.82
N ALA A 311 -1.48 22.27 5.39
CA ALA A 311 -1.28 22.10 6.84
C ALA A 311 -0.04 22.86 7.35
N ILE A 312 1.04 22.88 6.57
CA ILE A 312 2.27 23.65 6.89
C ILE A 312 2.00 25.17 6.80
N SER A 313 1.36 25.62 5.73
CA SER A 313 1.10 27.04 5.50
C SER A 313 0.15 27.65 6.55
N GLU A 314 -0.76 26.85 7.08
CA GLU A 314 -1.67 27.23 8.15
C GLU A 314 -1.06 27.13 9.56
N GLY A 315 0.20 26.70 9.66
CA GLY A 315 0.91 26.55 10.94
C GLY A 315 0.47 25.34 11.77
N ARG A 316 -0.38 24.45 11.21
CA ARG A 316 -0.84 23.22 11.88
C ARG A 316 0.21 22.10 11.84
N ALA A 317 1.13 22.18 10.86
CA ALA A 317 2.25 21.27 10.75
C ALA A 317 3.57 22.04 10.51
N SER A 318 4.67 21.38 10.81
CA SER A 318 6.04 21.88 10.53
C SER A 318 6.93 20.72 10.04
N VAL A 319 8.07 21.09 9.43
CA VAL A 319 9.08 20.12 9.00
C VAL A 319 10.39 20.40 9.71
N VAL A 320 11.02 19.36 10.24
CA VAL A 320 12.38 19.38 10.77
C VAL A 320 13.20 18.40 9.93
N THR A 321 14.36 18.86 9.45
CA THR A 321 15.30 18.03 8.69
C THR A 321 16.57 17.91 9.49
N ASP A 322 16.70 16.81 10.23
CA ASP A 322 17.84 16.54 11.12
C ASP A 322 17.88 15.08 11.56
N HIS A 323 18.90 14.72 12.33
CA HIS A 323 19.06 13.43 12.97
C HIS A 323 18.48 13.45 14.39
N ILE A 324 18.07 12.27 14.86
CA ILE A 324 17.67 12.08 16.26
C ILE A 324 18.94 11.76 17.05
N GLU A 325 19.22 12.58 18.06
CA GLU A 325 20.34 12.36 18.95
C GLU A 325 19.93 11.57 20.20
N THR A 326 18.80 11.95 20.82
CA THR A 326 18.19 11.27 21.99
C THR A 326 16.68 11.45 21.98
#